data_68855b9bd87405603e177a0df95fde37
#
_entry.id   68855b9bd87405603e177a0df95fde37
#
_cell.length_a   1.000
_cell.length_b   1.000
_cell.length_c   1.000
_cell.angle_alpha   90.00
_cell.angle_beta   90.00
_cell.angle_gamma   90.00
#
_symmetry.space_group_name_H-M   'P 1'
#
loop_
_entity.id
_entity.type
_entity.pdbx_description
1 polymer ?
#
loop_
_entity_poly.entity_id
_entity_poly.type
_entity_poly.pdbx_seq_one_letter_code
_entity_poly.pdbx_strand_id
1 'polypeptide(L)'
;MYGLGNIDLQKYNPFPSFQSGQAEAIAQILGHFENGQKVVELNAPTAAGKSLDLFVLGRILSEKMGVRVVYTTPLVALVNQLENEPAFGAMPVLKGKRNYFCGPMSEVLGRDITADDCPYESWEDAIEDCSSCAQCQYRIAYKKFMDSGFGATTLARYQMPGAVRDETVILLVDESAGLEKALIDRATLKIPDRINLNNLSENLRRYYHELEVEIEKLTREVSLEKDLARKVALNQEKNKLGRESRKCVKVLAHIEKGHPYIIDRERKFRLLDGRSEFEDMIEGLQYVVLASGTPTTQILTENYKSVVIQHPIPVEHRTCYYDPVGSMNFKERQTTAPKMAQRINELHERFGKKTMVHCGAYVVAQMIYDSMPNKDICILQDQSDREGSKNKFLTTEGQAIFLSVNFEEGLDLKGPEYPLNIIAKLTFENIADEFIKARNERDNYKRYNLNTAVATMQAAGRCTRSVKDYSETYILDASWQGFFNRNKRLLQPWFIASLRIGNPEEVKIEKIETPKIEINTENQKRQEQPKYGQLEKALIYLAGRCDGAIKQDGQGFNGRDTEFGHSLADQILRGRTLSPKQRSAAERMVKTYKKQLEKGGIII
;
A
#
# COMPACT_ATOMS: atom_id res chain seq x y z
N MET A 1 36.88 0.87 1.24
CA MET A 1 35.90 1.94 1.47
C MET A 1 35.44 2.43 0.10
N TYR A 2 34.14 2.48 -0.13
CA TYR A 2 33.55 2.78 -1.46
C TYR A 2 33.52 4.27 -1.81
N GLY A 3 34.05 5.15 -0.94
CA GLY A 3 34.09 6.61 -1.16
C GLY A 3 32.71 7.24 -1.23
N LEU A 4 31.76 6.78 -0.42
CA LEU A 4 30.37 7.23 -0.40
C LEU A 4 30.20 8.63 0.25
N GLY A 5 31.24 9.14 0.94
CA GLY A 5 31.15 10.42 1.68
C GLY A 5 31.28 11.70 0.83
N ASN A 6 31.77 11.63 -0.42
CA ASN A 6 32.02 12.79 -1.30
C ASN A 6 31.29 12.66 -2.65
N ILE A 7 30.01 12.35 -2.63
CA ILE A 7 29.19 12.18 -3.84
C ILE A 7 28.42 13.46 -4.12
N ASP A 8 28.46 13.94 -5.36
CA ASP A 8 27.51 14.95 -5.83
C ASP A 8 26.12 14.31 -5.94
N LEU A 9 25.30 14.47 -4.90
CA LEU A 9 23.95 13.90 -4.80
C LEU A 9 23.02 14.45 -5.87
N GLN A 10 23.24 15.72 -6.30
CA GLN A 10 22.38 16.36 -7.31
C GLN A 10 22.44 15.65 -8.66
N LYS A 11 23.56 15.00 -9.00
CA LYS A 11 23.69 14.17 -10.21
C LYS A 11 22.64 13.04 -10.27
N TYR A 12 22.21 12.54 -9.13
CA TYR A 12 21.27 11.41 -9.01
C TYR A 12 19.82 11.85 -8.78
N ASN A 13 19.62 13.14 -8.47
CA ASN A 13 18.29 13.71 -8.26
C ASN A 13 17.62 14.00 -9.61
N PRO A 14 16.45 13.39 -9.91
CA PRO A 14 15.72 13.68 -11.14
C PRO A 14 15.02 15.05 -11.14
N PHE A 15 15.00 15.75 -10.00
CA PHE A 15 14.40 17.07 -9.84
C PHE A 15 15.47 18.16 -9.78
N PRO A 16 15.11 19.44 -10.05
CA PRO A 16 16.06 20.56 -10.03
C PRO A 16 16.76 20.77 -8.68
N SER A 17 16.12 20.40 -7.58
CA SER A 17 16.67 20.49 -6.23
C SER A 17 16.03 19.47 -5.29
N PHE A 18 16.75 19.13 -4.22
CA PHE A 18 16.18 18.41 -3.08
C PHE A 18 15.25 19.30 -2.25
N GLN A 19 14.29 18.71 -1.59
CA GLN A 19 13.57 19.36 -0.49
C GLN A 19 14.49 19.46 0.74
N SER A 20 14.13 20.37 1.66
CA SER A 20 14.90 20.59 2.89
C SER A 20 15.09 19.27 3.66
N GLY A 21 16.32 18.96 4.02
CA GLY A 21 16.71 17.79 4.82
C GLY A 21 16.93 16.50 4.02
N GLN A 22 16.54 16.41 2.74
CA GLN A 22 16.70 15.18 1.96
C GLN A 22 18.17 14.87 1.64
N ALA A 23 18.91 15.84 1.12
CA ALA A 23 20.32 15.65 0.78
C ALA A 23 21.16 15.29 2.03
N GLU A 24 20.89 15.95 3.15
CA GLU A 24 21.54 15.67 4.43
C GLU A 24 21.20 14.27 4.94
N ALA A 25 19.94 13.83 4.80
CA ALA A 25 19.52 12.50 5.21
C ALA A 25 20.20 11.41 4.35
N ILE A 26 20.26 11.59 3.04
CA ILE A 26 20.96 10.68 2.13
C ILE A 26 22.45 10.60 2.53
N ALA A 27 23.12 11.74 2.74
CA ALA A 27 24.52 11.78 3.15
C ALA A 27 24.74 11.08 4.51
N GLN A 28 23.85 11.26 5.48
CA GLN A 28 23.93 10.57 6.77
C GLN A 28 23.77 9.06 6.64
N ILE A 29 22.83 8.58 5.82
CA ILE A 29 22.65 7.14 5.55
C ILE A 29 23.92 6.55 4.94
N LEU A 30 24.49 7.19 3.91
CA LEU A 30 25.72 6.76 3.29
C LEU A 30 26.89 6.73 4.30
N GLY A 31 27.01 7.75 5.14
CA GLY A 31 28.01 7.80 6.22
C GLY A 31 27.84 6.69 7.26
N HIS A 32 26.62 6.32 7.61
CA HIS A 32 26.37 5.17 8.50
C HIS A 32 26.81 3.86 7.86
N PHE A 33 26.60 3.68 6.56
CA PHE A 33 27.07 2.50 5.83
C PHE A 33 28.59 2.41 5.77
N GLU A 34 29.28 3.52 5.51
CA GLU A 34 30.77 3.58 5.55
C GLU A 34 31.32 3.22 6.93
N ASN A 35 30.60 3.55 8.00
CA ASN A 35 30.93 3.20 9.37
C ASN A 35 30.51 1.77 9.77
N GLY A 36 30.09 0.94 8.81
CA GLY A 36 29.76 -0.48 9.01
C GLY A 36 28.38 -0.74 9.61
N GLN A 37 27.50 0.26 9.69
CA GLN A 37 26.12 0.08 10.14
C GLN A 37 25.31 -0.64 9.07
N LYS A 38 24.74 -1.81 9.39
CA LYS A 38 23.98 -2.62 8.44
C LYS A 38 22.56 -2.10 8.23
N VAL A 39 21.84 -1.74 9.30
CA VAL A 39 20.44 -1.32 9.26
C VAL A 39 20.34 0.16 9.60
N VAL A 40 19.76 0.95 8.68
CA VAL A 40 19.46 2.36 8.91
C VAL A 40 17.97 2.59 8.75
N GLU A 41 17.37 3.26 9.74
CA GLU A 41 15.99 3.74 9.69
C GLU A 41 15.96 5.16 9.10
N LEU A 42 15.16 5.36 8.07
CA LEU A 42 14.82 6.69 7.57
C LEU A 42 13.44 7.10 8.11
N ASN A 43 13.45 7.94 9.13
CA ASN A 43 12.25 8.53 9.71
C ASN A 43 11.91 9.82 8.94
N ALA A 44 11.05 9.70 7.95
CA ALA A 44 10.65 10.79 7.08
C ALA A 44 9.12 10.90 7.03
N PRO A 45 8.54 11.98 7.56
CA PRO A 45 7.10 12.15 7.63
C PRO A 45 6.46 12.23 6.23
N THR A 46 5.13 12.23 6.19
CA THR A 46 4.39 12.44 4.94
C THR A 46 4.85 13.74 4.26
N ALA A 47 4.86 13.75 2.93
CA ALA A 47 5.33 14.85 2.09
C ALA A 47 6.86 15.13 2.13
N ALA A 48 7.65 14.42 2.94
CA ALA A 48 9.11 14.59 2.95
C ALA A 48 9.83 13.98 1.74
N GLY A 49 9.11 13.27 0.86
CA GLY A 49 9.68 12.71 -0.37
C GLY A 49 10.49 11.42 -0.18
N LYS A 50 10.13 10.57 0.81
CA LYS A 50 10.80 9.27 1.08
C LYS A 50 11.17 8.46 -0.16
N SER A 51 10.22 8.35 -1.10
CA SER A 51 10.42 7.54 -2.30
C SER A 51 11.53 8.09 -3.20
N LEU A 52 11.69 9.42 -3.24
CA LEU A 52 12.83 10.06 -3.92
C LEU A 52 14.14 9.75 -3.21
N ASP A 53 14.18 9.84 -1.89
CA ASP A 53 15.40 9.56 -1.11
C ASP A 53 15.87 8.12 -1.34
N LEU A 54 14.94 7.16 -1.29
CA LEU A 54 15.25 5.75 -1.56
C LEU A 54 15.65 5.52 -3.03
N PHE A 55 15.03 6.22 -3.97
CA PHE A 55 15.39 6.14 -5.39
C PHE A 55 16.82 6.65 -5.62
N VAL A 56 17.16 7.81 -5.07
CA VAL A 56 18.51 8.39 -5.18
C VAL A 56 19.55 7.48 -4.52
N LEU A 57 19.27 7.01 -3.30
CA LEU A 57 20.13 6.03 -2.60
C LEU A 57 20.35 4.77 -3.44
N GLY A 58 19.27 4.21 -4.00
CA GLY A 58 19.35 3.00 -4.83
C GLY A 58 20.25 3.18 -6.04
N ARG A 59 20.14 4.31 -6.75
CA ARG A 59 20.99 4.64 -7.88
C ARG A 59 22.46 4.82 -7.48
N ILE A 60 22.71 5.56 -6.41
CA ILE A 60 24.07 5.79 -5.90
C ILE A 60 24.73 4.47 -5.53
N LEU A 61 24.07 3.67 -4.71
CA LEU A 61 24.63 2.43 -4.19
C LEU A 61 24.84 1.41 -5.30
N SER A 62 23.91 1.28 -6.25
CA SER A 62 24.07 0.40 -7.39
C SER A 62 25.24 0.83 -8.30
N GLU A 63 25.36 2.11 -8.63
CA GLU A 63 26.41 2.63 -9.51
C GLU A 63 27.80 2.58 -8.84
N LYS A 64 27.89 3.02 -7.57
CA LYS A 64 29.18 3.15 -6.88
C LYS A 64 29.73 1.83 -6.37
N MET A 65 28.88 0.92 -5.99
CA MET A 65 29.30 -0.38 -5.44
C MET A 65 29.27 -1.50 -6.50
N GLY A 66 28.59 -1.28 -7.64
CA GLY A 66 28.44 -2.31 -8.68
C GLY A 66 27.61 -3.52 -8.22
N VAL A 67 26.67 -3.32 -7.27
CA VAL A 67 25.89 -4.39 -6.67
C VAL A 67 24.41 -4.21 -6.97
N ARG A 68 23.65 -5.31 -6.81
CA ARG A 68 22.18 -5.26 -6.93
C ARG A 68 21.56 -4.60 -5.71
N VAL A 69 20.79 -3.56 -5.97
CA VAL A 69 19.95 -2.86 -4.99
C VAL A 69 18.49 -3.10 -5.32
N VAL A 70 17.70 -3.52 -4.33
CA VAL A 70 16.27 -3.76 -4.50
C VAL A 70 15.47 -2.80 -3.63
N TYR A 71 14.57 -2.06 -4.25
CA TYR A 71 13.55 -1.27 -3.58
C TYR A 71 12.31 -2.13 -3.35
N THR A 72 11.81 -2.18 -2.13
CA THR A 72 10.57 -2.93 -1.81
C THR A 72 9.55 -2.07 -1.10
N THR A 73 8.28 -2.40 -1.30
CA THR A 73 7.14 -1.82 -0.59
C THR A 73 6.07 -2.90 -0.36
N PRO A 74 5.30 -2.84 0.73
CA PRO A 74 4.29 -3.85 1.03
C PRO A 74 3.11 -3.83 0.04
N LEU A 75 2.85 -2.71 -0.64
CA LEU A 75 1.66 -2.52 -1.47
C LEU A 75 1.99 -2.49 -2.97
N VAL A 76 1.23 -3.25 -3.76
CA VAL A 76 1.31 -3.25 -5.24
C VAL A 76 1.03 -1.85 -5.81
N ALA A 77 0.09 -1.11 -5.21
CA ALA A 77 -0.25 0.25 -5.65
C ALA A 77 0.95 1.20 -5.60
N LEU A 78 1.80 1.11 -4.58
CA LEU A 78 3.01 1.91 -4.47
C LEU A 78 4.04 1.52 -5.53
N VAL A 79 4.18 0.23 -5.83
CA VAL A 79 5.05 -0.25 -6.92
C VAL A 79 4.56 0.30 -8.27
N ASN A 80 3.25 0.32 -8.50
CA ASN A 80 2.67 0.93 -9.70
C ASN A 80 2.92 2.44 -9.78
N GLN A 81 2.91 3.15 -8.66
CA GLN A 81 3.28 4.57 -8.63
C GLN A 81 4.74 4.78 -9.04
N LEU A 82 5.67 3.96 -8.55
CA LEU A 82 7.08 4.04 -8.93
C LEU A 82 7.28 3.76 -10.44
N GLU A 83 6.56 2.76 -10.98
CA GLU A 83 6.61 2.40 -12.40
C GLU A 83 6.12 3.54 -13.31
N ASN A 84 5.12 4.29 -12.85
CA ASN A 84 4.48 5.36 -13.60
C ASN A 84 5.03 6.76 -13.29
N GLU A 85 5.98 6.90 -12.37
CA GLU A 85 6.59 8.18 -12.04
C GLU A 85 7.61 8.59 -13.11
N PRO A 86 7.32 9.61 -13.95
CA PRO A 86 8.20 9.98 -15.04
C PRO A 86 9.60 10.39 -14.59
N ALA A 87 9.70 10.99 -13.39
CA ALA A 87 10.96 11.43 -12.82
C ALA A 87 11.90 10.27 -12.48
N PHE A 88 11.39 9.08 -12.20
CA PHE A 88 12.21 7.91 -11.88
C PHE A 88 12.69 7.16 -13.13
N GLY A 89 12.34 7.63 -14.31
CA GLY A 89 12.79 7.12 -15.63
C GLY A 89 12.64 5.62 -15.74
N ALA A 90 11.87 4.96 -16.33
CA ALA A 90 11.73 3.50 -16.57
C ALA A 90 12.44 2.59 -15.55
N MET A 91 12.40 2.92 -14.24
CA MET A 91 12.92 2.03 -13.19
C MET A 91 12.28 0.64 -13.36
N PRO A 92 13.08 -0.42 -13.50
CA PRO A 92 12.55 -1.77 -13.65
C PRO A 92 11.69 -2.17 -12.46
N VAL A 93 10.47 -2.64 -12.75
CA VAL A 93 9.51 -3.07 -11.74
C VAL A 93 9.14 -4.52 -11.97
N LEU A 94 9.20 -5.33 -10.89
CA LEU A 94 8.78 -6.71 -10.90
C LEU A 94 7.73 -6.97 -9.81
N LYS A 95 6.52 -7.28 -10.21
CA LYS A 95 5.42 -7.70 -9.32
C LYS A 95 5.34 -9.22 -9.21
N GLY A 96 4.54 -9.75 -8.31
CA GLY A 96 4.24 -11.18 -8.25
C GLY A 96 3.54 -11.65 -9.54
N LYS A 97 3.72 -12.90 -9.93
CA LYS A 97 3.18 -13.50 -11.17
C LYS A 97 1.67 -13.25 -11.37
N ARG A 98 0.89 -13.20 -10.29
CA ARG A 98 -0.57 -12.93 -10.33
C ARG A 98 -0.96 -11.54 -10.84
N ASN A 99 0.00 -10.61 -10.87
CA ASN A 99 -0.23 -9.25 -11.37
C ASN A 99 0.02 -9.10 -12.87
N TYR A 100 0.33 -10.20 -13.56
CA TYR A 100 0.58 -10.21 -15.00
C TYR A 100 -0.40 -11.14 -15.68
N PHE A 101 -1.25 -10.55 -16.50
CA PHE A 101 -2.25 -11.24 -17.29
C PHE A 101 -1.60 -12.02 -18.44
N CYS A 102 -2.13 -13.21 -18.72
CA CYS A 102 -1.71 -14.02 -19.85
C CYS A 102 -2.81 -14.05 -20.91
N GLY A 103 -2.80 -13.08 -21.85
CA GLY A 103 -3.82 -12.94 -22.90
C GLY A 103 -4.03 -14.21 -23.71
N PRO A 104 -2.98 -14.83 -24.31
CA PRO A 104 -3.13 -16.01 -25.15
C PRO A 104 -3.81 -17.19 -24.46
N MET A 105 -3.41 -17.49 -23.20
CA MET A 105 -4.04 -18.58 -22.46
C MET A 105 -5.47 -18.24 -22.03
N SER A 106 -5.73 -16.97 -21.72
CA SER A 106 -7.08 -16.51 -21.39
C SER A 106 -8.05 -16.61 -22.57
N GLU A 107 -7.60 -16.29 -23.77
CA GLU A 107 -8.39 -16.46 -25.00
C GLU A 107 -8.74 -17.92 -25.26
N VAL A 108 -7.75 -18.83 -25.15
CA VAL A 108 -7.97 -20.25 -25.35
C VAL A 108 -8.90 -20.86 -24.30
N LEU A 109 -8.77 -20.42 -23.03
CA LEU A 109 -9.53 -21.01 -21.92
C LEU A 109 -10.84 -20.28 -21.61
N GLY A 110 -11.11 -19.14 -22.26
CA GLY A 110 -12.33 -18.35 -22.04
C GLY A 110 -12.46 -17.76 -20.64
N ARG A 111 -11.36 -17.65 -19.89
CA ARG A 111 -11.30 -17.08 -18.53
C ARG A 111 -9.96 -16.39 -18.28
N ASP A 112 -9.92 -15.51 -17.29
CA ASP A 112 -8.69 -14.80 -16.93
C ASP A 112 -7.62 -15.77 -16.37
N ILE A 113 -6.46 -15.73 -17.00
CA ILE A 113 -5.27 -16.49 -16.62
C ILE A 113 -4.12 -15.52 -16.35
N THR A 114 -3.39 -15.76 -15.28
CA THR A 114 -2.21 -14.97 -14.91
C THR A 114 -0.92 -15.77 -15.14
N ALA A 115 0.23 -15.10 -15.05
CA ALA A 115 1.51 -15.77 -15.13
C ALA A 115 1.76 -16.78 -13.97
N ASP A 116 1.01 -16.69 -12.85
CA ASP A 116 1.05 -17.67 -11.75
C ASP A 116 0.40 -19.00 -12.14
N ASP A 117 -0.53 -18.97 -13.08
CA ASP A 117 -1.26 -20.14 -13.59
C ASP A 117 -0.50 -20.86 -14.72
N CYS A 118 0.54 -20.22 -15.29
CA CYS A 118 1.31 -20.77 -16.40
C CYS A 118 1.98 -22.10 -16.03
N PRO A 119 1.70 -23.19 -16.74
CA PRO A 119 2.21 -24.52 -16.42
C PRO A 119 3.65 -24.75 -16.90
N TYR A 120 4.21 -23.82 -17.67
CA TYR A 120 5.54 -23.97 -18.26
C TYR A 120 6.60 -23.35 -17.36
N GLU A 121 7.62 -24.13 -16.99
CA GLU A 121 8.70 -23.68 -16.13
C GLU A 121 9.80 -22.96 -16.91
N SER A 122 10.12 -23.45 -18.10
CA SER A 122 11.09 -22.83 -18.99
C SER A 122 10.43 -21.98 -20.09
N TRP A 123 11.24 -21.14 -20.71
CA TRP A 123 10.84 -20.38 -21.89
C TRP A 123 10.69 -21.27 -23.12
N GLU A 124 11.61 -22.22 -23.27
CA GLU A 124 11.69 -23.15 -24.38
C GLU A 124 10.43 -24.01 -24.44
N ASP A 125 10.06 -24.62 -23.30
CA ASP A 125 8.85 -25.46 -23.19
C ASP A 125 7.57 -24.68 -23.51
N ALA A 126 7.56 -23.37 -23.19
CA ALA A 126 6.39 -22.54 -23.42
C ALA A 126 6.24 -22.11 -24.89
N ILE A 127 7.32 -22.00 -25.66
CA ILE A 127 7.29 -21.55 -27.05
C ILE A 127 6.65 -22.60 -27.97
N GLU A 128 6.84 -23.89 -27.71
CA GLU A 128 6.26 -24.96 -28.52
C GLU A 128 4.72 -24.97 -28.45
N ASP A 129 4.16 -24.75 -27.25
CA ASP A 129 2.71 -24.81 -27.03
C ASP A 129 2.03 -23.43 -27.03
N CYS A 130 2.79 -22.35 -26.85
CA CYS A 130 2.29 -20.98 -26.76
C CYS A 130 3.18 -20.02 -27.52
N SER A 131 2.90 -19.84 -28.83
CA SER A 131 3.66 -18.96 -29.74
C SER A 131 3.78 -17.49 -29.26
N SER A 132 2.92 -17.07 -28.33
CA SER A 132 2.90 -15.72 -27.76
C SER A 132 3.70 -15.58 -26.45
N CYS A 133 4.36 -16.66 -25.97
CA CYS A 133 5.18 -16.58 -24.75
C CYS A 133 6.38 -15.64 -24.86
N ALA A 134 6.85 -15.35 -26.08
CA ALA A 134 7.85 -14.30 -26.32
C ALA A 134 7.38 -12.91 -25.86
N GLN A 135 6.08 -12.68 -25.76
CA GLN A 135 5.47 -11.42 -25.31
C GLN A 135 4.97 -11.48 -23.86
N CYS A 136 5.31 -12.52 -23.10
CA CYS A 136 4.88 -12.66 -21.71
C CYS A 136 5.37 -11.48 -20.87
N GLN A 137 4.43 -10.66 -20.40
CA GLN A 137 4.72 -9.44 -19.64
C GLN A 137 5.51 -9.72 -18.35
N TYR A 138 5.22 -10.83 -17.67
CA TYR A 138 6.00 -11.23 -16.49
C TYR A 138 7.46 -11.55 -16.84
N ARG A 139 7.71 -12.31 -17.91
CA ARG A 139 9.08 -12.69 -18.32
C ARG A 139 9.88 -11.48 -18.78
N ILE A 140 9.24 -10.58 -19.53
CA ILE A 140 9.83 -9.31 -19.95
C ILE A 140 10.20 -8.47 -18.72
N ALA A 141 9.28 -8.30 -17.77
CA ALA A 141 9.51 -7.55 -16.54
C ALA A 141 10.61 -8.21 -15.68
N TYR A 142 10.60 -9.54 -15.56
CA TYR A 142 11.61 -10.31 -14.83
C TYR A 142 13.00 -10.12 -15.43
N LYS A 143 13.13 -10.28 -16.75
CA LYS A 143 14.41 -10.08 -17.44
C LYS A 143 14.91 -8.64 -17.27
N LYS A 144 14.06 -7.64 -17.54
CA LYS A 144 14.41 -6.22 -17.38
C LYS A 144 14.86 -5.92 -15.94
N PHE A 145 14.18 -6.50 -14.95
CA PHE A 145 14.54 -6.35 -13.54
C PHE A 145 15.88 -7.03 -13.22
N MET A 146 16.10 -8.25 -13.71
CA MET A 146 17.33 -9.00 -13.46
C MET A 146 18.55 -8.43 -14.19
N ASP A 147 18.36 -7.83 -15.37
CA ASP A 147 19.43 -7.17 -16.13
C ASP A 147 19.81 -5.80 -15.50
N SER A 148 19.02 -5.29 -14.56
CA SER A 148 19.25 -3.99 -13.91
C SER A 148 19.97 -4.15 -12.57
N GLY A 149 20.90 -3.23 -12.28
CA GLY A 149 21.53 -3.12 -10.96
C GLY A 149 20.60 -2.55 -9.87
N PHE A 150 19.53 -1.85 -10.27
CA PHE A 150 18.56 -1.24 -9.35
C PHE A 150 17.14 -1.36 -9.91
N GLY A 151 16.23 -1.87 -9.12
CA GLY A 151 14.82 -2.02 -9.48
C GLY A 151 13.89 -2.14 -8.28
N ALA A 152 12.57 -2.03 -8.53
CA ALA A 152 11.55 -2.12 -7.50
C ALA A 152 10.71 -3.39 -7.59
N THR A 153 10.32 -3.92 -6.43
CA THR A 153 9.42 -5.07 -6.35
C THR A 153 8.50 -4.97 -5.12
N THR A 154 7.47 -5.80 -5.05
CA THR A 154 6.69 -5.93 -3.81
C THR A 154 7.47 -6.72 -2.76
N LEU A 155 7.28 -6.38 -1.49
CA LEU A 155 7.86 -7.13 -0.37
C LEU A 155 7.54 -8.63 -0.46
N ALA A 156 6.30 -8.97 -0.81
CA ALA A 156 5.87 -10.36 -0.99
C ALA A 156 6.66 -11.09 -2.10
N ARG A 157 6.98 -10.41 -3.21
CA ARG A 157 7.80 -10.99 -4.29
C ARG A 157 9.26 -11.10 -3.88
N TYR A 158 9.82 -10.10 -3.22
CA TYR A 158 11.19 -10.11 -2.71
C TYR A 158 11.43 -11.30 -1.76
N GLN A 159 10.50 -11.56 -0.89
CA GLN A 159 10.58 -12.65 0.09
C GLN A 159 10.43 -14.07 -0.51
N MET A 160 10.05 -14.20 -1.78
CA MET A 160 10.03 -15.52 -2.44
C MET A 160 11.46 -16.00 -2.70
N PRO A 161 11.77 -17.29 -2.46
CA PRO A 161 13.08 -17.85 -2.81
C PRO A 161 13.41 -17.65 -4.28
N GLY A 162 14.70 -17.54 -4.60
CA GLY A 162 15.23 -17.44 -5.95
C GLY A 162 16.01 -16.15 -6.22
N ALA A 163 16.52 -16.01 -7.44
CA ALA A 163 17.52 -15.04 -7.84
C ALA A 163 17.23 -13.58 -7.41
N VAL A 164 15.95 -13.15 -7.38
CA VAL A 164 15.62 -11.79 -6.94
C VAL A 164 16.09 -11.53 -5.51
N ARG A 165 15.91 -12.50 -4.60
CA ARG A 165 16.38 -12.40 -3.22
C ARG A 165 17.88 -12.71 -3.12
N ASP A 166 18.30 -13.78 -3.75
CA ASP A 166 19.63 -14.37 -3.56
C ASP A 166 20.75 -13.47 -4.13
N GLU A 167 20.46 -12.71 -5.19
CA GLU A 167 21.40 -11.76 -5.78
C GLU A 167 21.31 -10.34 -5.20
N THR A 168 20.35 -10.09 -4.30
CA THR A 168 20.22 -8.77 -3.65
C THR A 168 21.33 -8.59 -2.62
N VAL A 169 22.03 -7.46 -2.70
CA VAL A 169 23.07 -7.07 -1.74
C VAL A 169 22.59 -5.96 -0.82
N ILE A 170 21.75 -5.07 -1.33
CA ILE A 170 21.20 -3.93 -0.58
C ILE A 170 19.68 -3.91 -0.73
N LEU A 171 18.98 -3.74 0.39
CA LEU A 171 17.53 -3.70 0.46
C LEU A 171 17.04 -2.34 0.97
N LEU A 172 16.16 -1.69 0.19
CA LEU A 172 15.48 -0.47 0.55
C LEU A 172 13.99 -0.79 0.74
N VAL A 173 13.46 -0.59 1.95
CA VAL A 173 12.06 -0.90 2.30
C VAL A 173 11.30 0.38 2.54
N ASP A 174 10.38 0.72 1.67
CA ASP A 174 9.44 1.83 1.87
C ASP A 174 8.20 1.37 2.63
N GLU A 175 7.58 2.28 3.38
CA GLU A 175 6.44 2.03 4.27
C GLU A 175 6.69 0.87 5.25
N SER A 176 7.86 0.90 5.90
CA SER A 176 8.33 -0.17 6.80
C SER A 176 7.51 -0.30 8.09
N ALA A 177 6.59 0.63 8.40
CA ALA A 177 5.71 0.53 9.58
C ALA A 177 4.89 -0.78 9.59
N GLY A 178 4.47 -1.26 8.39
CA GLY A 178 3.73 -2.51 8.24
C GLY A 178 4.60 -3.78 8.14
N LEU A 179 5.93 -3.65 8.19
CA LEU A 179 6.85 -4.75 7.89
C LEU A 179 6.69 -5.93 8.86
N GLU A 180 6.62 -5.70 10.17
CA GLU A 180 6.46 -6.79 11.15
C GLU A 180 5.21 -7.61 10.86
N LYS A 181 4.09 -6.94 10.60
CA LYS A 181 2.83 -7.62 10.26
C LYS A 181 2.99 -8.47 9.00
N ALA A 182 3.58 -7.93 7.95
CA ALA A 182 3.80 -8.67 6.70
C ALA A 182 4.69 -9.91 6.89
N LEU A 183 5.70 -9.82 7.74
CA LEU A 183 6.58 -10.92 8.11
C LEU A 183 5.82 -12.03 8.86
N ILE A 184 5.04 -11.66 9.89
CA ILE A 184 4.22 -12.60 10.66
C ILE A 184 3.16 -13.27 9.78
N ASP A 185 2.44 -12.50 8.95
CA ASP A 185 1.40 -13.03 8.05
C ASP A 185 1.98 -14.06 7.06
N ARG A 186 3.20 -13.84 6.61
CA ARG A 186 3.89 -14.81 5.74
C ARG A 186 4.24 -16.12 6.44
N ALA A 187 4.62 -16.07 7.70
CA ALA A 187 4.92 -17.25 8.52
C ALA A 187 3.65 -17.92 9.07
N THR A 188 2.47 -17.30 8.89
CA THR A 188 1.19 -17.84 9.36
C THR A 188 0.73 -19.01 8.51
N LEU A 189 0.45 -20.16 9.17
CA LEU A 189 -0.10 -21.38 8.58
C LEU A 189 -1.41 -21.74 9.25
N LYS A 190 -2.48 -21.96 8.48
CA LYS A 190 -3.68 -22.65 8.97
C LYS A 190 -3.41 -24.15 8.98
N ILE A 191 -3.34 -24.73 10.17
CA ILE A 191 -3.08 -26.15 10.36
C ILE A 191 -4.36 -26.92 10.03
N PRO A 192 -4.32 -27.88 9.08
CA PRO A 192 -5.49 -28.67 8.73
C PRO A 192 -6.08 -29.43 9.93
N ASP A 193 -7.41 -29.62 9.95
CA ASP A 193 -8.13 -30.23 11.07
C ASP A 193 -7.69 -31.68 11.35
N ARG A 194 -7.24 -32.39 10.31
CA ARG A 194 -6.73 -33.77 10.41
C ARG A 194 -5.39 -33.88 11.17
N ILE A 195 -4.66 -32.77 11.37
CA ILE A 195 -3.38 -32.78 12.06
C ILE A 195 -3.60 -32.64 13.57
N ASN A 196 -3.14 -33.62 14.32
CA ASN A 196 -3.18 -33.54 15.77
C ASN A 196 -2.14 -32.53 16.28
N LEU A 197 -2.58 -31.59 17.13
CA LEU A 197 -1.71 -30.57 17.73
C LEU A 197 -0.79 -31.13 18.82
N ASN A 198 -1.12 -32.28 19.40
CA ASN A 198 -0.18 -33.02 20.24
C ASN A 198 0.97 -33.54 19.34
N ASN A 199 2.21 -33.31 19.73
CA ASN A 199 3.38 -33.61 18.91
C ASN A 199 3.37 -32.90 17.54
N LEU A 200 3.02 -31.61 17.56
CA LEU A 200 2.81 -30.80 16.36
C LEU A 200 3.97 -30.87 15.36
N SER A 201 5.23 -30.78 15.83
CA SER A 201 6.41 -30.83 14.96
C SER A 201 6.47 -32.13 14.14
N GLU A 202 6.27 -33.28 14.79
CA GLU A 202 6.27 -34.58 14.12
C GLU A 202 5.12 -34.72 13.10
N ASN A 203 3.92 -34.31 13.51
CA ASN A 203 2.74 -34.38 12.65
C ASN A 203 2.83 -33.42 11.46
N LEU A 204 3.42 -32.22 11.63
CA LEU A 204 3.68 -31.31 10.52
C LEU A 204 4.77 -31.80 9.59
N ARG A 205 5.83 -32.48 10.08
CA ARG A 205 6.84 -33.12 9.22
C ARG A 205 6.20 -34.21 8.35
N ARG A 206 5.33 -35.05 8.92
CA ARG A 206 4.60 -36.09 8.18
C ARG A 206 3.71 -35.44 7.11
N TYR A 207 2.98 -34.38 7.48
CA TYR A 207 2.13 -33.64 6.55
C TYR A 207 2.95 -32.96 5.44
N TYR A 208 4.07 -32.36 5.76
CA TYR A 208 5.01 -31.83 4.78
C TYR A 208 5.43 -32.88 3.76
N HIS A 209 5.80 -34.07 4.21
CA HIS A 209 6.14 -35.18 3.32
C HIS A 209 4.97 -35.60 2.41
N GLU A 210 3.74 -35.66 2.94
CA GLU A 210 2.55 -35.94 2.13
C GLU A 210 2.37 -34.87 1.03
N LEU A 211 2.57 -33.58 1.36
CA LEU A 211 2.51 -32.49 0.39
C LEU A 211 3.57 -32.62 -0.69
N GLU A 212 4.82 -32.92 -0.34
CA GLU A 212 5.92 -33.08 -1.32
C GLU A 212 5.67 -34.26 -2.28
N VAL A 213 5.17 -35.38 -1.78
CA VAL A 213 4.79 -36.53 -2.63
C VAL A 213 3.68 -36.15 -3.63
N GLU A 214 2.67 -35.42 -3.18
CA GLU A 214 1.57 -34.99 -4.08
C GLU A 214 2.03 -33.92 -5.07
N ILE A 215 2.89 -32.98 -4.65
CA ILE A 215 3.52 -31.99 -5.54
C ILE A 215 4.36 -32.68 -6.63
N GLU A 216 5.14 -33.70 -6.27
CA GLU A 216 5.94 -34.44 -7.23
C GLU A 216 5.05 -35.20 -8.24
N LYS A 217 3.99 -35.83 -7.78
CA LYS A 217 2.98 -36.50 -8.63
C LYS A 217 2.34 -35.48 -9.59
N LEU A 218 1.82 -34.33 -9.08
CA LEU A 218 1.23 -33.31 -9.91
C LEU A 218 2.23 -32.71 -10.91
N THR A 219 3.50 -32.60 -10.54
CA THR A 219 4.55 -32.10 -11.45
C THR A 219 4.71 -33.06 -12.65
N ARG A 220 4.69 -34.38 -12.42
CA ARG A 220 4.71 -35.38 -13.50
C ARG A 220 3.44 -35.33 -14.34
N GLU A 221 2.27 -35.19 -13.71
CA GLU A 221 1.00 -35.11 -14.43
C GLU A 221 0.94 -33.84 -15.31
N VAL A 222 1.36 -32.69 -14.81
CA VAL A 222 1.46 -31.42 -15.58
C VAL A 222 2.38 -31.60 -16.79
N SER A 223 3.51 -32.29 -16.65
CA SER A 223 4.46 -32.48 -17.76
C SER A 223 3.92 -33.39 -18.86
N LEU A 224 3.07 -34.36 -18.52
CA LEU A 224 2.50 -35.33 -19.46
C LEU A 224 1.14 -34.90 -20.05
N GLU A 225 0.45 -33.93 -19.42
CA GLU A 225 -0.87 -33.49 -19.85
C GLU A 225 -0.79 -32.67 -21.14
N LYS A 226 -1.63 -33.04 -22.11
CA LYS A 226 -1.73 -32.37 -23.42
C LYS A 226 -2.90 -31.40 -23.52
N ASP A 227 -3.97 -31.65 -22.76
CA ASP A 227 -5.08 -30.68 -22.69
C ASP A 227 -4.69 -29.46 -21.86
N LEU A 228 -4.70 -28.30 -22.49
CA LEU A 228 -4.21 -27.06 -21.87
C LEU A 228 -5.04 -26.67 -20.64
N ALA A 229 -6.38 -26.84 -20.70
CA ALA A 229 -7.25 -26.47 -19.58
C ALA A 229 -6.95 -27.34 -18.33
N ARG A 230 -6.79 -28.64 -18.55
CA ARG A 230 -6.43 -29.58 -17.50
C ARG A 230 -5.01 -29.36 -16.98
N LYS A 231 -4.05 -29.08 -17.88
CA LYS A 231 -2.66 -28.75 -17.53
C LYS A 231 -2.59 -27.53 -16.61
N VAL A 232 -3.35 -26.48 -16.91
CA VAL A 232 -3.44 -25.27 -16.07
C VAL A 232 -4.10 -25.59 -14.73
N ALA A 233 -5.18 -26.37 -14.69
CA ALA A 233 -5.84 -26.74 -13.44
C ALA A 233 -4.91 -27.54 -12.51
N LEU A 234 -4.19 -28.54 -13.06
CA LEU A 234 -3.18 -29.31 -12.31
C LEU A 234 -2.06 -28.41 -11.77
N ASN A 235 -1.59 -27.44 -12.59
CA ASN A 235 -0.56 -26.50 -12.14
C ASN A 235 -1.06 -25.54 -11.04
N GLN A 236 -2.31 -25.12 -11.11
CA GLN A 236 -2.92 -24.32 -10.04
C GLN A 236 -2.96 -25.08 -8.72
N GLU A 237 -3.33 -26.37 -8.76
CA GLU A 237 -3.33 -27.25 -7.59
C GLU A 237 -1.91 -27.46 -7.06
N LYS A 238 -0.94 -27.80 -7.93
CA LYS A 238 0.49 -27.91 -7.60
C LYS A 238 0.98 -26.64 -6.89
N ASN A 239 0.69 -25.46 -7.45
CA ASN A 239 1.11 -24.19 -6.89
C ASN A 239 0.46 -23.90 -5.53
N LYS A 240 -0.80 -24.32 -5.31
CA LYS A 240 -1.47 -24.23 -4.02
C LYS A 240 -0.76 -25.06 -2.96
N LEU A 241 -0.51 -26.34 -3.25
CA LEU A 241 0.22 -27.23 -2.34
C LEU A 241 1.65 -26.76 -2.09
N GLY A 242 2.35 -26.28 -3.12
CA GLY A 242 3.70 -25.72 -2.97
C GLY A 242 3.77 -24.48 -2.07
N ARG A 243 2.72 -23.64 -2.04
CA ARG A 243 2.63 -22.53 -1.07
C ARG A 243 2.43 -23.05 0.35
N GLU A 244 1.63 -24.09 0.52
CA GLU A 244 1.37 -24.72 1.81
C GLU A 244 2.61 -25.42 2.35
N SER A 245 3.29 -26.20 1.51
CA SER A 245 4.56 -26.87 1.82
C SER A 245 5.61 -25.89 2.33
N ARG A 246 5.85 -24.78 1.60
CA ARG A 246 6.79 -23.74 2.04
C ARG A 246 6.43 -23.14 3.40
N LYS A 247 5.14 -22.98 3.71
CA LYS A 247 4.69 -22.52 5.02
C LYS A 247 4.95 -23.57 6.10
N CYS A 248 4.74 -24.85 5.80
CA CYS A 248 5.05 -25.96 6.73
C CYS A 248 6.54 -25.96 7.11
N VAL A 249 7.44 -25.82 6.14
CA VAL A 249 8.90 -25.75 6.39
C VAL A 249 9.24 -24.58 7.29
N LYS A 250 8.67 -23.39 7.04
CA LYS A 250 8.89 -22.22 7.90
C LYS A 250 8.40 -22.45 9.33
N VAL A 251 7.19 -22.96 9.48
CA VAL A 251 6.61 -23.24 10.80
C VAL A 251 7.46 -24.26 11.57
N LEU A 252 7.89 -25.33 10.90
CA LEU A 252 8.79 -26.32 11.50
C LEU A 252 10.09 -25.68 11.98
N ALA A 253 10.73 -24.86 11.15
CA ALA A 253 11.96 -24.15 11.54
C ALA A 253 11.76 -23.25 12.76
N HIS A 254 10.61 -22.55 12.85
CA HIS A 254 10.29 -21.71 14.02
C HIS A 254 10.06 -22.54 15.29
N ILE A 255 9.36 -23.67 15.19
CA ILE A 255 9.14 -24.60 16.32
C ILE A 255 10.48 -25.16 16.82
N GLU A 256 11.33 -25.63 15.90
CA GLU A 256 12.64 -26.22 16.22
C GLU A 256 13.61 -25.23 16.87
N LYS A 257 13.57 -23.97 16.43
CA LYS A 257 14.38 -22.87 17.01
C LYS A 257 13.78 -22.30 18.29
N GLY A 258 12.61 -22.78 18.73
CA GLY A 258 11.93 -22.32 19.94
C GLY A 258 11.44 -20.87 19.86
N HIS A 259 11.13 -20.36 18.66
CA HIS A 259 10.58 -19.03 18.51
C HIS A 259 9.17 -18.96 19.11
N PRO A 260 8.78 -17.83 19.72
CA PRO A 260 7.49 -17.72 20.40
C PRO A 260 6.34 -17.67 19.38
N TYR A 261 5.34 -18.52 19.57
CA TYR A 261 4.17 -18.59 18.73
C TYR A 261 2.90 -18.90 19.52
N ILE A 262 1.76 -18.78 18.87
CA ILE A 262 0.45 -19.28 19.32
C ILE A 262 -0.20 -20.09 18.22
N ILE A 263 -1.04 -21.05 18.60
CA ILE A 263 -2.05 -21.66 17.70
C ILE A 263 -3.40 -21.22 18.25
N ASP A 264 -4.07 -20.37 17.48
CA ASP A 264 -5.38 -19.83 17.86
C ASP A 264 -6.53 -20.86 17.64
N ARG A 265 -7.77 -20.49 18.04
CA ARG A 265 -8.95 -21.35 17.88
C ARG A 265 -9.27 -21.69 16.43
N GLU A 266 -8.85 -20.87 15.48
CA GLU A 266 -8.99 -21.14 14.05
C GLU A 266 -7.88 -22.04 13.53
N ARG A 267 -7.04 -22.60 14.42
CA ARG A 267 -5.89 -23.45 14.14
C ARG A 267 -4.82 -22.75 13.30
N LYS A 268 -4.67 -21.44 13.45
CA LYS A 268 -3.59 -20.68 12.81
C LYS A 268 -2.37 -20.65 13.71
N PHE A 269 -1.25 -21.19 13.21
CA PHE A 269 0.07 -20.94 13.77
C PHE A 269 0.46 -19.50 13.45
N ARG A 270 0.80 -18.71 14.46
CA ARG A 270 1.20 -17.31 14.32
C ARG A 270 2.36 -17.00 15.24
N LEU A 271 3.44 -16.42 14.69
CA LEU A 271 4.56 -15.93 15.49
C LEU A 271 4.11 -14.73 16.33
N LEU A 272 4.55 -14.65 17.58
CA LEU A 272 4.23 -13.53 18.47
C LEU A 272 5.07 -12.27 18.20
N ASP A 273 6.20 -12.40 17.45
CA ASP A 273 6.98 -11.29 16.94
C ASP A 273 7.61 -11.61 15.58
N GLY A 274 8.01 -10.56 14.86
CA GLY A 274 8.57 -10.67 13.52
C GLY A 274 10.10 -10.69 13.46
N ARG A 275 10.81 -10.72 14.61
CA ARG A 275 12.27 -10.56 14.65
C ARG A 275 13.00 -11.65 13.88
N SER A 276 12.66 -12.90 14.09
CA SER A 276 13.29 -14.03 13.41
C SER A 276 13.07 -14.01 11.89
N GLU A 277 11.89 -13.63 11.44
CA GLU A 277 11.61 -13.45 10.01
C GLU A 277 12.35 -12.24 9.43
N PHE A 278 12.55 -11.19 10.22
CA PHE A 278 13.35 -10.03 9.80
C PHE A 278 14.83 -10.40 9.69
N GLU A 279 15.39 -11.11 10.66
CA GLU A 279 16.76 -11.62 10.63
C GLU A 279 17.00 -12.49 9.40
N ASP A 280 16.08 -13.45 9.11
CA ASP A 280 16.11 -14.27 7.90
C ASP A 280 16.03 -13.41 6.62
N MET A 281 15.17 -12.39 6.61
CA MET A 281 15.01 -11.50 5.46
C MET A 281 16.28 -10.73 5.10
N ILE A 282 17.04 -10.30 6.11
CA ILE A 282 18.24 -9.49 5.95
C ILE A 282 19.55 -10.30 5.99
N GLU A 283 19.46 -11.62 6.16
CA GLU A 283 20.63 -12.49 6.11
C GLU A 283 21.35 -12.35 4.75
N GLY A 284 22.67 -12.28 4.77
CA GLY A 284 23.48 -12.09 3.55
C GLY A 284 23.49 -10.68 2.95
N LEU A 285 22.57 -9.79 3.35
CA LEU A 285 22.59 -8.40 2.88
C LEU A 285 23.70 -7.60 3.52
N GLN A 286 24.28 -6.68 2.74
CA GLN A 286 25.30 -5.75 3.23
C GLN A 286 24.65 -4.56 3.94
N TYR A 287 23.62 -3.95 3.31
CA TYR A 287 22.92 -2.79 3.86
C TYR A 287 21.41 -2.89 3.70
N VAL A 288 20.69 -2.30 4.67
CA VAL A 288 19.23 -2.23 4.68
C VAL A 288 18.79 -0.85 5.12
N VAL A 289 17.88 -0.23 4.35
CA VAL A 289 17.19 1.00 4.75
C VAL A 289 15.72 0.69 5.00
N LEU A 290 15.21 1.06 6.17
CA LEU A 290 13.80 0.97 6.54
C LEU A 290 13.21 2.37 6.61
N ALA A 291 12.40 2.75 5.62
CA ALA A 291 11.82 4.09 5.53
C ALA A 291 10.36 4.11 5.96
N SER A 292 9.99 5.06 6.83
CA SER A 292 8.60 5.28 7.26
C SER A 292 8.41 6.67 7.86
N GLY A 293 7.20 7.21 7.80
CA GLY A 293 6.79 8.39 8.57
C GLY A 293 6.47 8.09 10.03
N THR A 294 6.28 6.82 10.35
CA THR A 294 5.97 6.30 11.68
C THR A 294 6.79 5.03 11.92
N PRO A 295 8.12 5.15 12.05
CA PRO A 295 9.01 3.99 12.08
C PRO A 295 8.77 3.08 13.28
N THR A 296 8.95 1.79 13.03
CA THR A 296 8.76 0.72 14.01
C THR A 296 9.97 -0.22 14.09
N THR A 297 11.12 0.21 13.60
CA THR A 297 12.36 -0.60 13.51
C THR A 297 12.78 -1.24 14.83
N GLN A 298 12.57 -0.54 15.95
CA GLN A 298 12.91 -1.01 17.30
C GLN A 298 12.19 -2.30 17.73
N ILE A 299 11.12 -2.71 17.04
CA ILE A 299 10.47 -4.00 17.33
C ILE A 299 11.06 -5.15 16.51
N LEU A 300 11.80 -4.85 15.45
CA LEU A 300 12.44 -5.82 14.57
C LEU A 300 13.91 -6.06 14.95
N THR A 301 14.64 -5.01 15.28
CA THR A 301 16.05 -5.10 15.68
C THR A 301 16.43 -3.98 16.65
N GLU A 302 17.43 -4.23 17.48
CA GLU A 302 18.02 -3.22 18.36
C GLU A 302 19.27 -2.57 17.73
N ASN A 303 19.85 -3.22 16.72
CA ASN A 303 21.05 -2.75 16.04
C ASN A 303 20.70 -1.96 14.78
N TYR A 304 20.31 -0.70 14.95
CA TYR A 304 20.05 0.24 13.85
C TYR A 304 20.47 1.66 14.21
N LYS A 305 20.62 2.51 13.18
CA LYS A 305 20.75 3.96 13.32
C LYS A 305 19.54 4.63 12.69
N SER A 306 19.09 5.73 13.30
CA SER A 306 17.95 6.49 12.79
C SER A 306 18.42 7.81 12.20
N VAL A 307 17.96 8.10 10.99
CA VAL A 307 18.11 9.37 10.30
C VAL A 307 16.73 10.01 10.19
N VAL A 308 16.60 11.28 10.56
CA VAL A 308 15.31 11.96 10.69
C VAL A 308 15.25 13.15 9.74
N ILE A 309 14.23 13.16 8.89
CA ILE A 309 13.88 14.35 8.09
C ILE A 309 12.81 15.15 8.83
N GLN A 310 13.02 16.46 8.93
CA GLN A 310 12.02 17.36 9.53
C GLN A 310 10.76 17.40 8.66
N HIS A 311 9.60 17.63 9.29
CA HIS A 311 8.34 17.68 8.56
C HIS A 311 8.30 18.92 7.65
N PRO A 312 8.15 18.76 6.31
CA PRO A 312 8.24 19.89 5.38
C PRO A 312 7.03 20.83 5.45
N ILE A 313 5.88 20.34 5.93
CA ILE A 313 4.67 21.12 6.06
C ILE A 313 4.71 21.91 7.38
N PRO A 314 4.51 23.25 7.36
CA PRO A 314 4.43 24.05 8.58
C PRO A 314 3.40 23.50 9.58
N VAL A 315 3.68 23.67 10.87
CA VAL A 315 2.80 23.16 11.94
C VAL A 315 1.41 23.76 11.84
N GLU A 316 1.32 25.02 11.46
CA GLU A 316 0.08 25.79 11.28
C GLU A 316 -0.83 25.20 10.20
N HIS A 317 -0.26 24.50 9.22
CA HIS A 317 -1.01 23.87 8.13
C HIS A 317 -1.48 22.45 8.47
N ARG A 318 -1.08 21.90 9.63
CA ARG A 318 -1.41 20.54 10.05
C ARG A 318 -1.70 20.44 11.55
N THR A 319 -2.39 21.43 12.07
CA THR A 319 -2.72 21.48 13.50
C THR A 319 -3.64 20.33 13.89
N CYS A 320 -3.34 19.70 15.03
CA CYS A 320 -4.12 18.61 15.60
C CYS A 320 -4.70 19.05 16.96
N TYR A 321 -6.02 19.21 17.03
CA TYR A 321 -6.73 19.62 18.23
C TYR A 321 -7.24 18.43 19.03
N TYR A 322 -7.03 18.41 20.33
CA TYR A 322 -7.72 17.50 21.23
C TYR A 322 -8.99 18.18 21.73
N ASP A 323 -10.14 17.73 21.25
CA ASP A 323 -11.48 18.27 21.50
C ASP A 323 -12.42 17.12 21.95
N PRO A 324 -12.29 16.64 23.21
CA PRO A 324 -12.95 15.42 23.65
C PRO A 324 -14.45 15.54 23.75
N VAL A 325 -15.16 14.66 23.04
CA VAL A 325 -16.63 14.52 23.12
C VAL A 325 -17.04 13.44 24.11
N GLY A 326 -16.30 12.34 24.13
CA GLY A 326 -16.54 11.17 24.99
C GLY A 326 -15.75 9.97 24.52
N SER A 327 -15.80 8.88 25.27
CA SER A 327 -15.11 7.65 24.87
C SER A 327 -15.99 6.77 23.99
N MET A 328 -15.41 6.25 22.90
CA MET A 328 -16.06 5.30 21.99
C MET A 328 -15.74 3.84 22.34
N ASN A 329 -15.45 3.57 23.64
CA ASN A 329 -15.29 2.21 24.15
C ASN A 329 -16.63 1.45 24.18
N PHE A 330 -16.57 0.14 24.43
CA PHE A 330 -17.76 -0.73 24.40
C PHE A 330 -18.89 -0.27 25.34
N LYS A 331 -18.56 0.29 26.51
CA LYS A 331 -19.55 0.67 27.54
C LYS A 331 -20.23 2.00 27.24
N GLU A 332 -19.50 2.95 26.64
CA GLU A 332 -19.94 4.34 26.52
C GLU A 332 -20.39 4.72 25.09
N ARG A 333 -20.01 3.93 24.07
CA ARG A 333 -20.24 4.27 22.66
C ARG A 333 -21.69 4.56 22.29
N GLN A 334 -22.67 3.89 22.93
CA GLN A 334 -24.10 4.14 22.63
C GLN A 334 -24.54 5.54 23.02
N THR A 335 -24.09 6.02 24.18
CA THR A 335 -24.42 7.36 24.68
C THR A 335 -23.54 8.44 24.07
N THR A 336 -22.33 8.06 23.60
CA THR A 336 -21.37 8.97 22.99
C THR A 336 -21.62 9.18 21.50
N ALA A 337 -22.10 8.18 20.76
CA ALA A 337 -22.26 8.27 19.30
C ALA A 337 -23.15 9.44 18.84
N PRO A 338 -24.30 9.76 19.47
CA PRO A 338 -25.09 10.94 19.08
C PRO A 338 -24.33 12.26 19.27
N LYS A 339 -23.61 12.39 20.38
CA LYS A 339 -22.79 13.59 20.66
C LYS A 339 -21.63 13.70 19.66
N MET A 340 -21.02 12.57 19.31
CA MET A 340 -19.96 12.49 18.32
C MET A 340 -20.48 12.91 16.94
N ALA A 341 -21.63 12.41 16.51
CA ALA A 341 -22.26 12.77 15.25
C ALA A 341 -22.59 14.27 15.19
N GLN A 342 -23.14 14.83 16.28
CA GLN A 342 -23.41 16.26 16.38
C GLN A 342 -22.10 17.07 16.21
N ARG A 343 -21.03 16.71 16.96
CA ARG A 343 -19.76 17.44 16.89
C ARG A 343 -19.08 17.32 15.51
N ILE A 344 -19.15 16.17 14.88
CA ILE A 344 -18.68 15.96 13.51
C ILE A 344 -19.42 16.90 12.55
N ASN A 345 -20.74 17.00 12.67
CA ASN A 345 -21.55 17.87 11.83
C ASN A 345 -21.22 19.36 12.04
N GLU A 346 -21.10 19.82 13.29
CA GLU A 346 -20.69 21.19 13.61
C GLU A 346 -19.35 21.56 13.00
N LEU A 347 -18.34 20.67 13.12
CA LEU A 347 -17.03 20.86 12.51
C LEU A 347 -17.13 20.86 10.99
N HIS A 348 -17.92 19.94 10.41
CA HIS A 348 -18.10 19.88 8.96
C HIS A 348 -18.73 21.17 8.40
N GLU A 349 -19.77 21.71 9.04
CA GLU A 349 -20.43 22.95 8.63
C GLU A 349 -19.48 24.15 8.65
N ARG A 350 -18.55 24.19 9.61
CA ARG A 350 -17.53 25.24 9.69
C ARG A 350 -16.61 25.26 8.47
N PHE A 351 -16.25 24.10 7.91
CA PHE A 351 -15.37 23.99 6.77
C PHE A 351 -16.11 23.93 5.42
N GLY A 352 -17.31 23.37 5.39
CA GLY A 352 -18.18 23.32 4.21
C GLY A 352 -17.60 22.58 3.01
N LYS A 353 -16.72 21.58 3.25
CA LYS A 353 -16.02 20.80 2.22
C LYS A 353 -16.02 19.32 2.57
N LYS A 354 -15.08 18.54 2.01
CA LYS A 354 -14.96 17.12 2.34
C LYS A 354 -14.32 16.90 3.71
N THR A 355 -14.92 16.00 4.49
CA THR A 355 -14.46 15.63 5.84
C THR A 355 -14.12 14.15 5.88
N MET A 356 -12.91 13.82 6.34
CA MET A 356 -12.49 12.46 6.63
C MET A 356 -12.71 12.14 8.11
N VAL A 357 -13.38 11.04 8.44
CA VAL A 357 -13.65 10.62 9.81
C VAL A 357 -13.14 9.20 10.05
N HIS A 358 -12.17 9.04 10.96
CA HIS A 358 -11.62 7.75 11.37
C HIS A 358 -12.42 7.18 12.54
N CYS A 359 -13.21 6.14 12.27
CA CYS A 359 -14.12 5.53 13.22
C CYS A 359 -13.54 4.30 13.97
N GLY A 360 -12.42 3.75 13.49
CA GLY A 360 -11.69 2.64 14.11
C GLY A 360 -12.41 1.30 14.17
N ALA A 361 -13.73 1.23 13.90
CA ALA A 361 -14.51 -0.01 13.81
C ALA A 361 -15.82 0.22 13.06
N TYR A 362 -16.27 -0.78 12.27
CA TYR A 362 -17.52 -0.69 11.50
C TYR A 362 -18.75 -0.42 12.37
N VAL A 363 -18.85 -1.07 13.54
CA VAL A 363 -19.95 -0.84 14.46
C VAL A 363 -19.99 0.60 14.98
N VAL A 364 -18.84 1.24 15.15
CA VAL A 364 -18.75 2.64 15.58
C VAL A 364 -19.13 3.57 14.44
N ALA A 365 -18.63 3.29 13.23
CA ALA A 365 -18.98 4.04 12.03
C ALA A 365 -20.50 4.01 11.78
N GLN A 366 -21.14 2.84 11.91
CA GLN A 366 -22.59 2.68 11.79
C GLN A 366 -23.35 3.48 12.86
N MET A 367 -22.95 3.39 14.14
CA MET A 367 -23.60 4.14 15.22
C MET A 367 -23.53 5.66 15.03
N ILE A 368 -22.39 6.15 14.57
CA ILE A 368 -22.21 7.58 14.23
C ILE A 368 -23.12 7.92 13.05
N TYR A 369 -23.09 7.13 11.96
CA TYR A 369 -23.92 7.32 10.77
C TYR A 369 -25.41 7.39 11.11
N ASP A 370 -25.90 6.46 11.94
CA ASP A 370 -27.31 6.41 12.36
C ASP A 370 -27.73 7.66 13.12
N SER A 371 -26.79 8.32 13.79
CA SER A 371 -26.97 9.54 14.59
C SER A 371 -26.70 10.82 13.83
N MET A 372 -26.18 10.74 12.58
CA MET A 372 -25.89 11.95 11.78
C MET A 372 -27.17 12.72 11.42
N PRO A 373 -27.20 14.04 11.62
CA PRO A 373 -28.37 14.87 11.28
C PRO A 373 -28.59 14.98 9.75
N ASN A 374 -27.51 14.99 8.97
CA ASN A 374 -27.57 15.10 7.52
C ASN A 374 -26.90 13.86 6.86
N LYS A 375 -27.69 12.82 6.61
CA LYS A 375 -27.21 11.56 6.04
C LYS A 375 -26.91 11.64 4.54
N ASP A 376 -27.46 12.60 3.84
CA ASP A 376 -27.37 12.71 2.37
C ASP A 376 -25.93 13.00 1.92
N ILE A 377 -25.17 13.71 2.75
CA ILE A 377 -23.75 13.98 2.51
C ILE A 377 -22.81 12.96 3.16
N CYS A 378 -23.36 11.96 3.90
CA CYS A 378 -22.57 10.97 4.60
C CYS A 378 -22.33 9.74 3.73
N ILE A 379 -21.09 9.32 3.66
CA ILE A 379 -20.66 8.08 3.03
C ILE A 379 -20.13 7.16 4.12
N LEU A 380 -20.88 6.09 4.40
CA LEU A 380 -20.43 5.03 5.30
C LEU A 380 -19.59 4.03 4.52
N GLN A 381 -18.41 3.68 5.02
CA GLN A 381 -17.58 2.66 4.41
C GLN A 381 -18.25 1.29 4.45
N ASP A 382 -18.49 0.69 3.28
CA ASP A 382 -18.97 -0.68 3.15
C ASP A 382 -17.83 -1.67 3.44
N GLN A 383 -18.12 -2.67 4.27
CA GLN A 383 -17.17 -3.72 4.61
C GLN A 383 -16.85 -4.64 3.41
N SER A 384 -17.83 -4.85 2.53
CA SER A 384 -17.73 -5.72 1.36
C SER A 384 -17.14 -5.01 0.14
N ASP A 385 -17.34 -3.67 0.03
CA ASP A 385 -16.82 -2.84 -1.06
C ASP A 385 -16.09 -1.59 -0.55
N ARG A 386 -14.93 -1.84 0.01
CA ARG A 386 -14.06 -0.81 0.58
C ARG A 386 -13.58 0.19 -0.48
N GLU A 387 -13.14 -0.30 -1.64
CA GLU A 387 -12.65 0.55 -2.74
C GLU A 387 -13.78 1.35 -3.39
N GLY A 388 -14.95 0.78 -3.58
CA GLY A 388 -16.13 1.50 -4.07
C GLY A 388 -16.53 2.65 -3.14
N SER A 389 -16.54 2.42 -1.82
CA SER A 389 -16.79 3.46 -0.81
C SER A 389 -15.79 4.60 -0.90
N LYS A 390 -14.49 4.28 -1.02
CA LYS A 390 -13.42 5.26 -1.21
C LYS A 390 -13.61 6.06 -2.49
N ASN A 391 -13.82 5.38 -3.61
CA ASN A 391 -14.02 6.02 -4.91
C ASN A 391 -15.25 6.93 -4.90
N LYS A 392 -16.34 6.52 -4.26
CA LYS A 392 -17.51 7.37 -4.06
C LYS A 392 -17.16 8.66 -3.35
N PHE A 393 -16.39 8.61 -2.25
CA PHE A 393 -15.93 9.80 -1.53
C PHE A 393 -15.05 10.71 -2.39
N LEU A 394 -14.09 10.13 -3.11
CA LEU A 394 -13.17 10.90 -3.95
C LEU A 394 -13.88 11.61 -5.11
N THR A 395 -14.87 10.94 -5.74
CA THR A 395 -15.59 11.45 -6.93
C THR A 395 -16.83 12.29 -6.60
N THR A 396 -17.31 12.30 -5.35
CA THR A 396 -18.41 13.19 -4.94
C THR A 396 -17.98 14.63 -5.09
N GLU A 397 -18.77 15.45 -5.78
CA GLU A 397 -18.55 16.89 -5.87
C GLU A 397 -19.14 17.62 -4.65
N GLY A 398 -18.48 18.68 -4.20
CA GLY A 398 -18.94 19.49 -3.08
C GLY A 398 -18.68 18.88 -1.70
N GLN A 399 -19.68 18.96 -0.83
CA GLN A 399 -19.58 18.51 0.56
C GLN A 399 -19.77 17.00 0.69
N ALA A 400 -18.96 16.37 1.50
CA ALA A 400 -19.11 14.95 1.85
C ALA A 400 -18.44 14.64 3.20
N ILE A 401 -19.03 13.73 3.98
CA ILE A 401 -18.46 13.19 5.22
C ILE A 401 -18.21 11.70 5.01
N PHE A 402 -16.96 11.26 5.03
CA PHE A 402 -16.61 9.85 4.89
C PHE A 402 -16.33 9.22 6.25
N LEU A 403 -17.25 8.38 6.71
CA LEU A 403 -17.12 7.59 7.94
C LEU A 403 -16.33 6.32 7.63
N SER A 404 -15.03 6.38 7.87
CA SER A 404 -14.06 5.40 7.44
C SER A 404 -13.61 4.46 8.55
N VAL A 405 -13.27 3.23 8.17
CA VAL A 405 -12.67 2.23 9.05
C VAL A 405 -11.41 1.69 8.37
N ASN A 406 -10.27 1.76 9.04
CA ASN A 406 -8.99 1.21 8.59
C ASN A 406 -8.45 1.80 7.26
N PHE A 407 -8.63 3.10 7.04
CA PHE A 407 -7.97 3.83 5.97
C PHE A 407 -6.79 4.68 6.48
N GLU A 408 -6.06 4.14 7.42
CA GLU A 408 -4.79 4.73 7.85
C GLU A 408 -3.73 4.66 6.75
N GLU A 409 -3.88 3.71 5.79
CA GLU A 409 -2.99 3.54 4.63
C GLU A 409 -3.78 3.56 3.31
N GLY A 410 -3.13 4.00 2.22
CA GLY A 410 -3.66 3.86 0.85
C GLY A 410 -4.70 4.88 0.41
N LEU A 411 -4.97 5.94 1.18
CA LEU A 411 -5.81 7.06 0.78
C LEU A 411 -4.97 8.33 0.69
N ASP A 412 -4.93 8.96 -0.48
CA ASP A 412 -4.18 10.18 -0.76
C ASP A 412 -5.14 11.34 -0.95
N LEU A 413 -5.31 12.16 0.10
CA LEU A 413 -6.20 13.32 0.12
C LEU A 413 -5.37 14.57 -0.03
N LYS A 414 -5.25 15.08 -1.25
CA LYS A 414 -4.50 16.28 -1.61
C LYS A 414 -5.42 17.44 -1.91
N GLY A 415 -4.95 18.63 -1.58
CA GLY A 415 -5.55 19.89 -2.00
C GLY A 415 -6.59 20.44 -1.05
N PRO A 416 -7.15 21.62 -1.38
CA PRO A 416 -8.00 22.41 -0.51
C PRO A 416 -9.40 21.81 -0.29
N GLU A 417 -9.70 20.68 -0.90
CA GLU A 417 -11.00 19.99 -0.76
C GLU A 417 -11.13 19.21 0.54
N TYR A 418 -9.99 18.91 1.21
CA TYR A 418 -9.92 18.07 2.41
C TYR A 418 -9.38 18.82 3.64
N PRO A 419 -10.02 19.94 4.06
CA PRO A 419 -9.50 20.79 5.13
C PRO A 419 -9.74 20.20 6.52
N LEU A 420 -10.58 19.17 6.66
CA LEU A 420 -11.00 18.62 7.93
C LEU A 420 -10.80 17.11 8.01
N ASN A 421 -10.08 16.71 9.06
CA ASN A 421 -9.80 15.34 9.40
C ASN A 421 -10.19 15.08 10.86
N ILE A 422 -10.91 13.99 11.14
CA ILE A 422 -11.46 13.71 12.48
C ILE A 422 -11.09 12.29 12.90
N ILE A 423 -10.54 12.14 14.10
CA ILE A 423 -10.32 10.87 14.77
C ILE A 423 -11.44 10.72 15.82
N ALA A 424 -12.55 10.10 15.38
CA ALA A 424 -13.71 9.88 16.24
C ALA A 424 -13.48 8.75 17.27
N LYS A 425 -12.58 7.82 16.93
CA LYS A 425 -12.15 6.75 17.84
C LYS A 425 -10.71 6.38 17.58
N LEU A 426 -9.92 6.22 18.65
CA LEU A 426 -8.58 5.64 18.54
C LEU A 426 -8.66 4.19 18.07
N THR A 427 -7.80 3.83 17.12
CA THR A 427 -7.73 2.47 16.58
C THR A 427 -6.88 1.61 17.53
N PHE A 428 -7.56 0.87 18.40
CA PHE A 428 -6.94 -0.16 19.23
C PHE A 428 -7.16 -1.54 18.60
N GLU A 429 -6.16 -2.40 18.71
CA GLU A 429 -6.30 -3.81 18.33
C GLU A 429 -7.36 -4.50 19.22
N ASN A 430 -7.99 -5.57 18.71
CA ASN A 430 -8.99 -6.30 19.45
C ASN A 430 -8.33 -7.17 20.55
N ILE A 431 -8.44 -6.77 21.80
CA ILE A 431 -7.89 -7.53 22.95
C ILE A 431 -8.56 -8.88 23.21
N ALA A 432 -9.73 -9.15 22.59
CA ALA A 432 -10.36 -10.46 22.63
C ALA A 432 -9.78 -11.46 21.62
N ASP A 433 -8.98 -11.00 20.67
CA ASP A 433 -8.21 -11.85 19.77
C ASP A 433 -7.10 -12.56 20.55
N GLU A 434 -7.05 -13.89 20.45
CA GLU A 434 -6.11 -14.73 21.20
C GLU A 434 -4.65 -14.41 20.90
N PHE A 435 -4.35 -14.07 19.64
CA PHE A 435 -3.01 -13.67 19.23
C PHE A 435 -2.62 -12.33 19.88
N ILE A 436 -3.51 -11.34 19.85
CA ILE A 436 -3.26 -10.04 20.47
C ILE A 436 -3.09 -10.19 21.97
N LYS A 437 -3.92 -11.03 22.61
CA LYS A 437 -3.81 -11.34 24.04
C LYS A 437 -2.45 -11.96 24.39
N ALA A 438 -2.05 -13.04 23.71
CA ALA A 438 -0.78 -13.74 23.94
C ALA A 438 0.43 -12.81 23.71
N ARG A 439 0.39 -11.96 22.69
CA ARG A 439 1.42 -10.97 22.41
C ARG A 439 1.51 -9.91 23.50
N ASN A 440 0.37 -9.41 23.98
CA ASN A 440 0.31 -8.40 25.04
C ASN A 440 0.81 -8.94 26.38
N GLU A 441 0.51 -10.19 26.71
CA GLU A 441 1.05 -10.87 27.90
C GLU A 441 2.57 -10.99 27.83
N ARG A 442 3.13 -11.25 26.63
CA ARG A 442 4.57 -11.39 26.41
C ARG A 442 5.34 -10.06 26.44
N ASP A 443 4.81 -9.01 25.79
CA ASP A 443 5.54 -7.75 25.58
C ASP A 443 5.02 -6.60 26.47
N ASN A 444 4.15 -6.90 27.42
CA ASN A 444 3.52 -5.94 28.32
C ASN A 444 2.85 -4.78 27.56
N TYR A 445 2.03 -5.10 26.56
CA TYR A 445 1.30 -4.15 25.72
C TYR A 445 2.19 -3.18 24.90
N LYS A 446 3.48 -3.49 24.73
CA LYS A 446 4.41 -2.60 24.02
C LYS A 446 3.98 -2.40 22.57
N ARG A 447 3.71 -3.49 21.83
CA ARG A 447 3.25 -3.41 20.44
C ARG A 447 1.83 -2.87 20.30
N TYR A 448 0.95 -3.25 21.18
CA TYR A 448 -0.42 -2.75 21.24
C TYR A 448 -0.46 -1.21 21.30
N ASN A 449 0.32 -0.63 22.22
CA ASN A 449 0.41 0.81 22.34
C ASN A 449 1.14 1.46 21.15
N LEU A 450 2.20 0.82 20.63
CA LEU A 450 2.91 1.32 19.46
C LEU A 450 2.00 1.34 18.22
N ASN A 451 1.25 0.27 17.96
CA ASN A 451 0.33 0.21 16.82
C ASN A 451 -0.77 1.27 16.92
N THR A 452 -1.31 1.53 18.12
CA THR A 452 -2.27 2.62 18.35
C THR A 452 -1.64 4.00 18.09
N ALA A 453 -0.40 4.23 18.52
CA ALA A 453 0.32 5.47 18.26
C ALA A 453 0.56 5.66 16.75
N VAL A 454 1.03 4.62 16.06
CA VAL A 454 1.25 4.62 14.60
C VAL A 454 -0.05 4.93 13.86
N ALA A 455 -1.14 4.20 14.13
CA ALA A 455 -2.43 4.42 13.50
C ALA A 455 -2.96 5.86 13.72
N THR A 456 -2.80 6.39 14.93
CA THR A 456 -3.21 7.78 15.24
C THR A 456 -2.41 8.81 14.45
N MET A 457 -1.07 8.65 14.36
CA MET A 457 -0.21 9.55 13.60
C MET A 457 -0.46 9.44 12.09
N GLN A 458 -0.68 8.24 11.58
CA GLN A 458 -1.02 8.02 10.18
C GLN A 458 -2.38 8.64 9.83
N ALA A 459 -3.38 8.46 10.68
CA ALA A 459 -4.69 9.10 10.52
C ALA A 459 -4.57 10.63 10.49
N ALA A 460 -3.83 11.22 11.43
CA ALA A 460 -3.63 12.67 11.49
C ALA A 460 -2.93 13.25 10.24
N GLY A 461 -2.06 12.48 9.59
CA GLY A 461 -1.34 12.91 8.39
C GLY A 461 -2.09 12.74 7.05
N ARG A 462 -3.37 12.33 7.05
CA ARG A 462 -4.07 11.96 5.79
C ARG A 462 -4.36 13.12 4.86
N CYS A 463 -4.76 14.25 5.39
CA CYS A 463 -5.23 15.40 4.61
C CYS A 463 -4.12 16.43 4.32
N THR A 464 -2.86 16.13 4.64
CA THR A 464 -1.70 16.98 4.36
C THR A 464 -0.62 16.18 3.65
N ARG A 465 -0.54 16.30 2.33
CA ARG A 465 0.35 15.53 1.44
C ARG A 465 1.36 16.37 0.69
N SER A 466 1.16 17.68 0.67
CA SER A 466 2.08 18.63 0.06
C SER A 466 2.25 19.86 0.95
N VAL A 467 3.31 20.64 0.74
CA VAL A 467 3.58 21.87 1.49
C VAL A 467 2.49 22.94 1.29
N LYS A 468 1.65 22.80 0.26
CA LYS A 468 0.54 23.69 -0.04
C LYS A 468 -0.77 23.26 0.62
N ASP A 469 -0.84 22.06 1.17
CA ASP A 469 -2.05 21.56 1.81
C ASP A 469 -2.23 22.18 3.18
N TYR A 470 -3.50 22.37 3.55
CA TYR A 470 -3.93 22.82 4.86
C TYR A 470 -5.05 21.90 5.35
N SER A 471 -4.90 21.37 6.56
CA SER A 471 -5.93 20.55 7.19
C SER A 471 -5.85 20.66 8.71
N GLU A 472 -6.99 20.79 9.35
CA GLU A 472 -7.13 20.63 10.79
C GLU A 472 -7.55 19.21 11.12
N THR A 473 -6.87 18.60 12.09
CA THR A 473 -7.25 17.30 12.64
C THR A 473 -7.87 17.46 14.02
N TYR A 474 -8.99 16.80 14.28
CA TYR A 474 -9.65 16.80 15.59
C TYR A 474 -9.68 15.40 16.19
N ILE A 475 -9.10 15.23 17.38
CA ILE A 475 -9.21 14.01 18.18
C ILE A 475 -10.37 14.18 19.15
N LEU A 476 -11.49 13.52 18.85
CA LEU A 476 -12.73 13.63 19.61
C LEU A 476 -12.88 12.51 20.67
N ASP A 477 -12.11 11.41 20.57
CA ASP A 477 -12.14 10.32 21.53
C ASP A 477 -11.45 10.71 22.84
N ALA A 478 -12.22 10.77 23.95
CA ALA A 478 -11.70 11.09 25.28
C ALA A 478 -10.62 10.08 25.78
N SER A 479 -10.53 8.88 25.19
CA SER A 479 -9.50 7.91 25.51
C SER A 479 -8.08 8.41 25.20
N TRP A 480 -7.96 9.41 24.31
CA TRP A 480 -6.69 10.00 23.91
C TRP A 480 -5.87 10.55 25.10
N GLN A 481 -6.50 11.28 26.02
CA GLN A 481 -5.77 11.87 27.13
C GLN A 481 -5.02 10.82 27.97
N GLY A 482 -5.71 9.74 28.29
CA GLY A 482 -5.11 8.64 29.05
C GLY A 482 -4.04 7.90 28.25
N PHE A 483 -4.25 7.73 26.95
CA PHE A 483 -3.27 7.13 26.04
C PHE A 483 -2.03 8.00 25.93
N PHE A 484 -2.19 9.28 25.63
CA PHE A 484 -1.11 10.26 25.49
C PHE A 484 -0.22 10.33 26.73
N ASN A 485 -0.82 10.46 27.92
CA ASN A 485 -0.07 10.57 29.17
C ASN A 485 0.85 9.36 29.42
N ARG A 486 0.42 8.16 29.08
CA ARG A 486 1.19 6.92 29.27
C ARG A 486 2.19 6.64 28.15
N ASN A 487 1.89 7.10 26.92
CA ASN A 487 2.57 6.63 25.71
C ASN A 487 3.20 7.76 24.87
N LYS A 488 3.33 8.98 25.40
CA LYS A 488 3.88 10.15 24.69
C LYS A 488 5.21 9.84 23.97
N ARG A 489 6.06 9.00 24.56
CA ARG A 489 7.37 8.60 24.01
C ARG A 489 7.27 7.78 22.70
N LEU A 490 6.10 7.22 22.39
CA LEU A 490 5.84 6.48 21.15
C LEU A 490 5.43 7.38 20.00
N LEU A 491 5.13 8.65 20.28
CA LEU A 491 4.69 9.62 19.29
C LEU A 491 5.88 10.37 18.69
N GLN A 492 5.84 10.59 17.39
CA GLN A 492 6.89 11.30 16.70
C GLN A 492 6.91 12.80 17.08
N PRO A 493 8.11 13.43 17.13
CA PRO A 493 8.23 14.85 17.46
C PRO A 493 7.39 15.76 16.59
N TRP A 494 7.29 15.47 15.27
CA TRP A 494 6.51 16.26 14.34
C TRP A 494 5.01 16.26 14.67
N PHE A 495 4.48 15.13 15.19
CA PHE A 495 3.09 15.01 15.60
C PHE A 495 2.85 15.74 16.93
N ILE A 496 3.75 15.56 17.90
CA ILE A 496 3.66 16.26 19.19
C ILE A 496 3.68 17.80 18.98
N ALA A 497 4.50 18.30 18.07
CA ALA A 497 4.56 19.71 17.73
C ALA A 497 3.23 20.26 17.17
N SER A 498 2.44 19.43 16.49
CA SER A 498 1.14 19.82 15.93
C SER A 498 0.00 19.82 16.95
N LEU A 499 0.15 19.15 18.11
CA LEU A 499 -0.91 19.02 19.11
C LEU A 499 -1.24 20.34 19.78
N ARG A 500 -2.54 20.60 19.93
CA ARG A 500 -3.10 21.72 20.71
C ARG A 500 -4.15 21.16 21.66
N ILE A 501 -4.22 21.71 22.86
CA ILE A 501 -5.21 21.37 23.87
C ILE A 501 -6.10 22.58 24.05
N GLY A 502 -7.41 22.43 23.89
CA GLY A 502 -8.40 23.49 24.05
C GLY A 502 -9.39 23.56 22.89
N ASN A 503 -10.46 24.33 23.12
CA ASN A 503 -11.46 24.57 22.10
C ASN A 503 -10.89 25.58 21.08
N PRO A 504 -10.78 25.24 19.78
CA PRO A 504 -10.31 26.17 18.75
C PRO A 504 -11.20 27.42 18.59
N GLU A 505 -12.44 27.38 19.11
CA GLU A 505 -13.33 28.54 19.10
C GLU A 505 -12.88 29.69 20.04
N GLU A 506 -12.04 29.41 21.01
CA GLU A 506 -11.44 30.42 21.91
C GLU A 506 -10.17 31.05 21.32
N VAL A 507 -9.57 30.41 20.32
CA VAL A 507 -8.48 31.01 19.55
C VAL A 507 -9.12 31.88 18.46
N LYS A 508 -9.20 33.19 18.65
CA LYS A 508 -9.54 34.13 17.58
C LYS A 508 -8.58 33.88 16.43
N ILE A 509 -9.03 33.13 15.44
CA ILE A 509 -8.35 33.03 14.16
C ILE A 509 -8.51 34.40 13.52
N GLU A 510 -7.50 35.28 13.64
CA GLU A 510 -7.33 36.29 12.61
C GLU A 510 -7.38 35.53 11.30
N LYS A 511 -8.34 35.86 10.44
CA LYS A 511 -8.44 35.32 9.10
C LYS A 511 -7.05 35.42 8.51
N ILE A 512 -6.31 34.31 8.45
CA ILE A 512 -5.11 34.21 7.63
C ILE A 512 -5.67 34.34 6.23
N GLU A 513 -5.67 35.58 5.72
CA GLU A 513 -5.82 35.78 4.30
C GLU A 513 -4.79 34.88 3.66
N THR A 514 -5.26 33.93 2.88
CA THR A 514 -4.38 33.19 1.98
C THR A 514 -3.47 34.22 1.33
N PRO A 515 -2.14 34.18 1.51
CA PRO A 515 -1.28 35.15 0.87
C PRO A 515 -1.65 35.16 -0.59
N LYS A 516 -2.16 36.29 -1.08
CA LYS A 516 -2.27 36.55 -2.49
C LYS A 516 -0.83 36.52 -3.00
N ILE A 517 -0.38 35.37 -3.41
CA ILE A 517 0.83 35.27 -4.22
C ILE A 517 0.44 35.99 -5.51
N GLU A 518 0.92 37.20 -5.66
CA GLU A 518 0.97 37.88 -6.95
C GLU A 518 1.77 36.93 -7.86
N ILE A 519 1.05 36.13 -8.61
CA ILE A 519 1.60 35.26 -9.66
C ILE A 519 2.06 36.25 -10.73
N ASN A 520 3.37 36.42 -10.81
CA ASN A 520 4.00 37.12 -11.92
C ASN A 520 3.59 36.39 -13.22
N THR A 521 2.65 36.97 -13.95
CA THR A 521 1.88 36.38 -15.05
C THR A 521 2.65 36.26 -16.35
N GLU A 522 3.98 36.41 -16.34
CA GLU A 522 4.73 36.39 -17.62
C GLU A 522 5.26 35.04 -18.07
N ASN A 523 5.11 33.94 -17.31
CA ASN A 523 5.65 32.62 -17.72
C ASN A 523 4.77 31.40 -17.46
N GLN A 524 3.45 31.57 -17.34
CA GLN A 524 2.54 30.44 -17.44
C GLN A 524 1.75 30.52 -18.74
N LYS A 525 2.31 29.91 -19.82
CA LYS A 525 1.44 29.37 -20.86
C LYS A 525 0.48 28.41 -20.17
N ARG A 526 -0.79 28.83 -20.06
CA ARG A 526 -1.92 27.98 -19.66
C ARG A 526 -1.77 26.63 -20.39
N GLN A 527 -1.53 25.57 -19.66
CA GLN A 527 -1.96 24.26 -20.12
C GLN A 527 -3.49 24.29 -20.06
N GLU A 528 -4.11 24.66 -21.16
CA GLU A 528 -5.54 24.44 -21.37
C GLU A 528 -5.76 22.94 -21.14
N GLN A 529 -6.74 22.60 -20.28
CA GLN A 529 -7.20 21.23 -20.18
C GLN A 529 -7.56 20.76 -21.60
N PRO A 530 -7.06 19.62 -22.07
CA PRO A 530 -7.31 19.15 -23.41
C PRO A 530 -8.82 19.03 -23.60
N LYS A 531 -9.36 19.75 -24.58
CA LYS A 531 -10.77 19.71 -24.97
C LYS A 531 -11.00 18.38 -25.67
N TYR A 532 -11.31 17.33 -24.90
CA TYR A 532 -11.59 16.00 -25.46
C TYR A 532 -12.88 16.05 -26.30
N GLY A 533 -12.84 15.45 -27.50
CA GLY A 533 -14.01 15.19 -28.31
C GLY A 533 -14.92 14.11 -27.68
N GLN A 534 -16.13 13.91 -28.24
CA GLN A 534 -17.09 12.94 -27.67
C GLN A 534 -16.55 11.51 -27.65
N LEU A 535 -15.79 11.11 -28.67
CA LEU A 535 -15.16 9.79 -28.73
C LEU A 535 -14.12 9.59 -27.62
N GLU A 536 -13.26 10.59 -27.42
CA GLU A 536 -12.22 10.58 -26.41
C GLU A 536 -12.83 10.53 -25.00
N LYS A 537 -13.88 11.31 -24.74
CA LYS A 537 -14.66 11.28 -23.50
C LYS A 537 -15.28 9.91 -23.23
N ALA A 538 -15.83 9.28 -24.27
CA ALA A 538 -16.42 7.95 -24.18
C ALA A 538 -15.40 6.88 -23.82
N LEU A 539 -14.22 6.89 -24.46
CA LEU A 539 -13.14 5.95 -24.17
C LEU A 539 -12.61 6.10 -22.76
N ILE A 540 -12.37 7.34 -22.29
CA ILE A 540 -11.93 7.64 -20.94
C ILE A 540 -12.98 7.21 -19.90
N TYR A 541 -14.27 7.47 -20.16
CA TYR A 541 -15.36 7.08 -19.28
C TYR A 541 -15.48 5.56 -19.12
N LEU A 542 -15.45 4.82 -20.25
CA LEU A 542 -15.51 3.35 -20.23
C LEU A 542 -14.28 2.75 -19.55
N ALA A 543 -13.09 3.28 -19.82
CA ALA A 543 -11.86 2.82 -19.17
C ALA A 543 -11.88 3.07 -17.66
N GLY A 544 -12.40 4.20 -17.21
CA GLY A 544 -12.51 4.53 -15.79
C GLY A 544 -13.53 3.68 -15.01
N ARG A 545 -14.43 2.97 -15.71
CA ARG A 545 -15.41 2.04 -15.12
C ARG A 545 -15.09 0.57 -15.34
N CYS A 546 -14.10 0.28 -16.16
CA CYS A 546 -13.71 -1.08 -16.49
C CYS A 546 -12.75 -1.63 -15.43
N ASP A 547 -13.16 -2.67 -14.73
CA ASP A 547 -12.32 -3.43 -13.79
C ASP A 547 -11.51 -4.56 -14.46
N GLY A 548 -11.28 -4.46 -15.77
CA GLY A 548 -10.68 -5.53 -16.57
C GLY A 548 -11.70 -6.59 -17.01
N ALA A 549 -12.99 -6.28 -16.97
CA ALA A 549 -14.12 -7.18 -17.21
C ALA A 549 -14.18 -8.40 -16.26
N ILE A 550 -13.60 -8.25 -15.04
CA ILE A 550 -13.52 -9.31 -14.04
C ILE A 550 -14.91 -9.64 -13.46
N LYS A 551 -15.74 -8.63 -13.22
CA LYS A 551 -17.06 -8.82 -12.58
C LYS A 551 -18.19 -9.16 -13.55
N GLN A 552 -18.00 -8.99 -14.84
CA GLN A 552 -19.04 -9.14 -15.89
C GLN A 552 -20.35 -8.39 -15.56
N ASP A 553 -20.25 -7.29 -14.83
CA ASP A 553 -21.38 -6.48 -14.33
C ASP A 553 -21.96 -5.54 -15.39
N GLY A 554 -21.46 -5.62 -16.62
CA GLY A 554 -21.86 -4.78 -17.74
C GLY A 554 -21.38 -3.33 -17.63
N GLN A 555 -20.38 -3.04 -16.78
CA GLN A 555 -19.77 -1.73 -16.65
C GLN A 555 -18.37 -1.68 -17.29
N GLY A 556 -18.07 -0.57 -17.99
CA GLY A 556 -16.82 -0.43 -18.73
C GLY A 556 -16.77 -1.26 -19.99
N PHE A 557 -15.58 -1.64 -20.43
CA PHE A 557 -15.36 -2.50 -21.59
C PHE A 557 -15.64 -3.97 -21.25
N ASN A 558 -16.17 -4.73 -22.21
CA ASN A 558 -16.24 -6.19 -22.12
C ASN A 558 -14.86 -6.82 -22.33
N GLY A 559 -14.72 -8.15 -22.07
CA GLY A 559 -13.44 -8.83 -22.15
C GLY A 559 -12.71 -8.71 -23.50
N ARG A 560 -13.45 -8.56 -24.63
CA ARG A 560 -12.86 -8.39 -25.97
C ARG A 560 -12.29 -7.00 -26.20
N ASP A 561 -12.93 -5.99 -25.63
CA ASP A 561 -12.63 -4.58 -25.89
C ASP A 561 -11.74 -3.96 -24.79
N THR A 562 -11.52 -4.66 -23.68
CA THR A 562 -10.83 -4.16 -22.50
C THR A 562 -9.41 -3.67 -22.82
N GLU A 563 -8.57 -4.51 -23.40
CA GLU A 563 -7.17 -4.18 -23.67
C GLU A 563 -7.05 -3.04 -24.68
N PHE A 564 -7.78 -3.15 -25.78
CA PHE A 564 -7.78 -2.14 -26.82
C PHE A 564 -8.39 -0.82 -26.32
N GLY A 565 -9.51 -0.86 -25.60
CA GLY A 565 -10.17 0.31 -25.04
C GLY A 565 -9.30 1.04 -24.01
N HIS A 566 -8.66 0.32 -23.09
CA HIS A 566 -7.71 0.90 -22.13
C HIS A 566 -6.49 1.49 -22.82
N SER A 567 -5.92 0.80 -23.80
CA SER A 567 -4.78 1.30 -24.58
C SER A 567 -5.09 2.63 -25.28
N LEU A 568 -6.29 2.76 -25.88
CA LEU A 568 -6.71 4.00 -26.52
C LEU A 568 -6.96 5.13 -25.49
N ALA A 569 -7.63 4.82 -24.38
CA ALA A 569 -7.87 5.79 -23.31
C ALA A 569 -6.56 6.32 -22.71
N ASP A 570 -5.60 5.44 -22.46
CA ASP A 570 -4.28 5.80 -21.96
C ASP A 570 -3.50 6.68 -22.95
N GLN A 571 -3.57 6.35 -24.26
CA GLN A 571 -2.97 7.15 -25.32
C GLN A 571 -3.53 8.59 -25.33
N ILE A 572 -4.87 8.74 -25.16
CA ILE A 572 -5.55 10.03 -25.10
C ILE A 572 -5.16 10.80 -23.82
N LEU A 573 -5.13 10.13 -22.68
CA LEU A 573 -4.75 10.74 -21.40
C LEU A 573 -3.29 11.24 -21.40
N ARG A 574 -2.41 10.60 -22.16
CA ARG A 574 -1.03 11.05 -22.39
C ARG A 574 -0.92 12.15 -23.47
N GLY A 575 -2.02 12.73 -23.91
CA GLY A 575 -2.06 13.81 -24.89
C GLY A 575 -1.73 13.40 -26.33
N ARG A 576 -1.76 12.10 -26.65
CA ARG A 576 -1.51 11.59 -28.00
C ARG A 576 -2.81 11.48 -28.79
N THR A 577 -2.80 11.90 -30.04
CA THR A 577 -3.94 11.76 -30.94
C THR A 577 -4.07 10.34 -31.48
N LEU A 578 -5.29 9.85 -31.60
CA LEU A 578 -5.56 8.55 -32.23
C LEU A 578 -5.30 8.62 -33.74
N SER A 579 -4.65 7.60 -34.29
CA SER A 579 -4.50 7.48 -35.73
C SER A 579 -5.88 7.28 -36.41
N PRO A 580 -6.04 7.56 -37.73
CA PRO A 580 -7.31 7.37 -38.43
C PRO A 580 -7.88 5.95 -38.31
N LYS A 581 -7.00 4.93 -38.32
CA LYS A 581 -7.40 3.52 -38.13
C LYS A 581 -7.88 3.24 -36.71
N GLN A 582 -7.18 3.75 -35.70
CA GLN A 582 -7.57 3.64 -34.29
C GLN A 582 -8.89 4.35 -34.03
N ARG A 583 -9.07 5.58 -34.55
CA ARG A 583 -10.31 6.34 -34.41
C ARG A 583 -11.50 5.58 -34.99
N SER A 584 -11.38 5.06 -36.22
CA SER A 584 -12.43 4.29 -36.85
C SER A 584 -12.78 2.98 -36.13
N ALA A 585 -11.78 2.32 -35.56
CA ALA A 585 -12.00 1.13 -34.72
C ALA A 585 -12.69 1.49 -33.41
N ALA A 586 -12.24 2.56 -32.74
CA ALA A 586 -12.84 3.09 -31.52
C ALA A 586 -14.31 3.50 -31.71
N GLU A 587 -14.65 4.19 -32.80
CA GLU A 587 -16.02 4.59 -33.13
C GLU A 587 -16.96 3.39 -33.28
N ARG A 588 -16.47 2.29 -33.87
CA ARG A 588 -17.25 1.04 -33.95
C ARG A 588 -17.42 0.40 -32.57
N MET A 589 -16.36 0.35 -31.79
CA MET A 589 -16.34 -0.26 -30.46
C MET A 589 -17.27 0.47 -29.48
N VAL A 590 -17.19 1.81 -29.37
CA VAL A 590 -17.99 2.58 -28.41
C VAL A 590 -19.51 2.51 -28.69
N LYS A 591 -19.94 2.23 -29.92
CA LYS A 591 -21.35 2.00 -30.25
C LYS A 591 -21.95 0.82 -29.50
N THR A 592 -21.14 -0.19 -29.17
CA THR A 592 -21.55 -1.35 -28.37
C THR A 592 -21.94 -0.95 -26.94
N TYR A 593 -21.38 0.15 -26.45
CA TYR A 593 -21.57 0.65 -25.07
C TYR A 593 -22.55 1.83 -24.98
N LYS A 594 -23.34 2.10 -26.02
CA LYS A 594 -24.25 3.24 -26.12
C LYS A 594 -25.11 3.43 -24.87
N LYS A 595 -25.75 2.36 -24.35
CA LYS A 595 -26.59 2.42 -23.16
C LYS A 595 -25.83 2.82 -21.89
N GLN A 596 -24.56 2.41 -21.75
CA GLN A 596 -23.72 2.80 -20.61
C GLN A 596 -23.31 4.27 -20.72
N LEU A 597 -22.97 4.71 -21.92
CA LEU A 597 -22.52 6.07 -22.21
C LEU A 597 -23.66 7.08 -22.01
N GLU A 598 -24.87 6.75 -22.47
CA GLU A 598 -26.07 7.57 -22.24
C GLU A 598 -26.38 7.74 -20.75
N LYS A 599 -26.24 6.66 -19.94
CA LYS A 599 -26.35 6.74 -18.46
C LYS A 599 -25.28 7.63 -17.83
N GLY A 600 -24.13 7.78 -18.47
CA GLY A 600 -23.03 8.65 -18.06
C GLY A 600 -23.09 10.05 -18.65
N GLY A 601 -24.17 10.43 -19.35
CA GLY A 601 -24.33 11.74 -19.98
C GLY A 601 -23.47 11.96 -21.23
N ILE A 602 -22.92 10.89 -21.83
CA ILE A 602 -22.09 10.96 -23.05
C ILE A 602 -22.91 10.48 -24.23
N ILE A 603 -23.18 11.37 -25.16
CA ILE A 603 -23.95 11.10 -26.38
C ILE A 603 -22.96 10.86 -27.53
N ILE A 604 -23.04 9.66 -28.14
CA ILE A 604 -22.22 9.25 -29.31
C ILE A 604 -23.10 8.98 -30.48
#